data_3bc51faffdd72834412201263e8ff722
#
_entry.id   3bc51faffdd72834412201263e8ff722
#
_cell.length_a   1.000
_cell.length_b   1.000
_cell.length_c   1.000
_cell.angle_alpha   90.00
_cell.angle_beta   90.00
_cell.angle_gamma   90.00
#
_symmetry.space_group_name_H-M   'P 1'
#
loop_
_entity.id
_entity.type
_entity.pdbx_description
1 polymer ?
#
loop_
_entity_poly.entity_id
_entity_poly.type
_entity_poly.pdbx_seq_one_letter_code
_entity_poly.pdbx_strand_id
1 'polypeptide(L)'
;MLGKLAEFGVYFIYLEQGKTNITAPDLNIYSAKNKSFDPDLRWGMYNLHIKSQTLQSSERYGDSWVFQSKDPAVNSPNEYDIFIGTCITYEEGCSTACVSIMLEKKLDSIKFGKPKLQKFSTNNKTCVYLKDNI
;
A
#
# COMPACT_ATOMS: atom_id res chain seq x y z
N MET A 1 -8.46 5.02 -7.95
CA MET A 1 -9.67 4.33 -7.42
C MET A 1 -9.33 3.15 -6.52
N LEU A 2 -8.50 2.21 -6.97
CA LEU A 2 -8.10 1.04 -6.17
C LEU A 2 -7.39 1.42 -4.87
N GLY A 3 -6.56 2.46 -4.90
CA GLY A 3 -5.88 2.94 -3.71
C GLY A 3 -6.83 3.34 -2.59
N LYS A 4 -7.92 4.02 -2.93
CA LYS A 4 -8.93 4.42 -1.95
C LYS A 4 -9.68 3.23 -1.37
N LEU A 5 -9.98 2.22 -2.20
CA LEU A 5 -10.59 0.99 -1.71
C LEU A 5 -9.70 0.28 -0.69
N ALA A 6 -8.40 0.22 -0.96
CA ALA A 6 -7.44 -0.37 -0.04
C ALA A 6 -7.39 0.41 1.29
N GLU A 7 -7.36 1.74 1.22
CA GLU A 7 -7.35 2.60 2.42
C GLU A 7 -8.59 2.37 3.28
N PHE A 8 -9.79 2.35 2.67
CA PHE A 8 -11.03 2.07 3.39
C PHE A 8 -11.02 0.65 3.97
N GLY A 9 -10.53 -0.33 3.20
CA GLY A 9 -10.44 -1.71 3.65
C GLY A 9 -9.58 -1.85 4.89
N VAL A 10 -8.40 -1.26 4.90
CA VAL A 10 -7.50 -1.27 6.06
C VAL A 10 -8.13 -0.54 7.23
N TYR A 11 -8.76 0.60 6.99
CA TYR A 11 -9.44 1.37 8.02
C TYR A 11 -10.49 0.52 8.74
N PHE A 12 -11.36 -0.16 7.99
CA PHE A 12 -12.40 -1.00 8.57
C PHE A 12 -11.83 -2.25 9.27
N ILE A 13 -10.79 -2.87 8.70
CA ILE A 13 -10.12 -4.01 9.33
C ILE A 13 -9.56 -3.59 10.70
N TYR A 14 -8.92 -2.45 10.79
CA TYR A 14 -8.36 -1.94 12.04
C TYR A 14 -9.47 -1.65 13.06
N LEU A 15 -10.59 -1.07 12.62
CA LEU A 15 -11.73 -0.83 13.51
C LEU A 15 -12.29 -2.15 14.06
N GLU A 16 -12.42 -3.17 13.22
CA GLU A 16 -12.90 -4.50 13.64
C GLU A 16 -11.96 -5.16 14.64
N GLN A 17 -10.66 -4.89 14.54
CA GLN A 17 -9.67 -5.37 15.50
C GLN A 17 -9.69 -4.61 16.83
N GLY A 18 -10.60 -3.65 16.98
CA GLY A 18 -10.69 -2.84 18.18
C GLY A 18 -9.67 -1.72 18.27
N LYS A 19 -8.93 -1.43 17.19
CA LYS A 19 -7.98 -0.33 17.16
C LYS A 19 -8.74 0.98 17.08
N THR A 20 -8.56 1.83 18.09
CA THR A 20 -9.06 3.18 18.10
C THR A 20 -7.95 4.13 17.62
N ASN A 21 -8.20 5.42 17.52
CA ASN A 21 -7.20 6.41 17.09
C ASN A 21 -6.68 6.20 15.65
N ILE A 22 -7.49 5.58 14.79
CA ILE A 22 -7.20 5.52 13.37
C ILE A 22 -7.95 6.63 12.65
N THR A 23 -7.25 7.36 11.76
CA THR A 23 -7.86 8.40 10.96
C THR A 23 -8.61 7.81 9.78
N ALA A 24 -9.73 8.43 9.41
CA ALA A 24 -10.46 8.01 8.22
C ALA A 24 -9.70 8.40 6.95
N PRO A 25 -9.89 7.65 5.85
CA PRO A 25 -9.25 7.99 4.57
C PRO A 25 -9.65 9.37 4.06
N ASP A 26 -8.69 10.06 3.44
CA ASP A 26 -8.91 11.34 2.78
C ASP A 26 -9.65 11.11 1.47
N LEU A 27 -10.80 11.77 1.30
CA LEU A 27 -11.62 11.66 0.10
C LEU A 27 -11.24 12.64 -0.99
N ASN A 28 -10.29 13.55 -0.74
CA ASN A 28 -9.86 14.51 -1.73
C ASN A 28 -9.10 13.83 -2.87
N ILE A 29 -9.32 14.34 -4.07
CA ILE A 29 -8.61 13.88 -5.26
C ILE A 29 -7.53 14.89 -5.58
N TYR A 30 -6.27 14.44 -5.59
CA TYR A 30 -5.13 15.29 -5.88
C TYR A 30 -4.70 15.12 -7.34
N SER A 31 -4.39 16.23 -8.00
CA SER A 31 -3.80 16.20 -9.34
C SER A 31 -2.38 15.65 -9.27
N ALA A 32 -1.82 15.23 -10.41
CA ALA A 32 -0.44 14.73 -10.47
C ALA A 32 0.58 15.76 -9.96
N LYS A 33 0.28 17.05 -10.13
CA LYS A 33 1.15 18.14 -9.65
C LYS A 33 1.12 18.31 -8.14
N ASN A 34 0.00 17.94 -7.52
CA ASN A 34 -0.22 18.11 -6.08
C ASN A 34 -0.19 16.76 -5.35
N LYS A 35 0.41 15.75 -5.97
CA LYS A 35 0.52 14.43 -5.35
C LYS A 35 1.29 14.54 -4.04
N SER A 36 0.66 14.12 -2.96
CA SER A 36 1.27 14.11 -1.64
C SER A 36 1.96 12.77 -1.37
N PHE A 37 3.10 12.82 -0.69
CA PHE A 37 3.76 11.63 -0.14
C PHE A 37 3.44 11.44 1.33
N ASP A 38 2.44 12.14 1.85
CA ASP A 38 1.98 11.96 3.22
C ASP A 38 1.42 10.54 3.43
N PRO A 39 1.42 10.04 4.67
CA PRO A 39 0.81 8.75 4.97
C PRO A 39 -0.67 8.71 4.57
N ASP A 40 -1.11 7.56 4.10
CA ASP A 40 -2.51 7.37 3.70
C ASP A 40 -3.45 7.39 4.89
N LEU A 41 -3.05 6.77 6.00
CA LEU A 41 -3.77 6.77 7.26
C LEU A 41 -2.78 6.97 8.41
N ARG A 42 -3.32 7.31 9.58
CA ARG A 42 -2.55 7.34 10.82
C ARG A 42 -3.26 6.52 11.88
N TRP A 43 -2.49 5.73 12.59
CA TRP A 43 -2.97 4.96 13.73
C TRP A 43 -2.12 5.30 14.95
N GLY A 44 -2.67 6.13 15.85
CA GLY A 44 -1.90 6.68 16.94
C GLY A 44 -0.70 7.46 16.42
N MET A 45 0.49 7.07 16.82
CA MET A 45 1.74 7.67 16.36
C MET A 45 2.27 7.06 15.05
N TYR A 46 1.65 5.96 14.57
CA TYR A 46 2.13 5.27 13.38
C TYR A 46 1.56 5.87 12.12
N ASN A 47 2.42 5.97 11.10
CA ASN A 47 2.05 6.42 9.76
C ASN A 47 1.87 5.18 8.89
N LEU A 48 0.68 5.00 8.32
CA LEU A 48 0.36 3.84 7.50
C LEU A 48 0.50 4.20 6.03
N HIS A 49 1.38 3.50 5.33
CA HIS A 49 1.60 3.62 3.89
C HIS A 49 0.99 2.40 3.21
N ILE A 50 -0.16 2.60 2.58
CA ILE A 50 -0.98 1.51 2.05
C ILE A 50 -0.80 1.43 0.54
N LYS A 51 -0.44 0.24 0.08
CA LYS A 51 -0.33 -0.07 -1.34
C LYS A 51 -1.26 -1.22 -1.67
N SER A 52 -1.77 -1.22 -2.88
CA SER A 52 -2.73 -2.24 -3.32
C SER A 52 -2.25 -2.95 -4.58
N GLN A 53 -2.69 -4.19 -4.72
CA GLN A 53 -2.47 -5.01 -5.89
C GLN A 53 -3.77 -5.76 -6.19
N THR A 54 -4.13 -5.92 -7.46
CA THR A 54 -5.25 -6.75 -7.85
C THR A 54 -4.84 -8.22 -7.85
N LEU A 55 -5.81 -9.13 -7.73
CA LEU A 55 -5.55 -10.56 -7.80
C LEU A 55 -4.90 -10.94 -9.15
N GLN A 56 -5.37 -10.34 -10.24
CA GLN A 56 -4.78 -10.58 -11.57
C GLN A 56 -3.30 -10.20 -11.62
N SER A 57 -2.96 -9.06 -11.06
CA SER A 57 -1.57 -8.60 -11.00
C SER A 57 -0.73 -9.52 -10.12
N SER A 58 -1.29 -9.98 -9.00
CA SER A 58 -0.63 -10.91 -8.10
C SER A 58 -0.33 -12.25 -8.80
N GLU A 59 -1.30 -12.79 -9.54
CA GLU A 59 -1.11 -14.02 -10.29
C GLU A 59 -0.06 -13.89 -11.39
N ARG A 60 0.03 -12.72 -12.01
CA ARG A 60 0.91 -12.47 -13.14
C ARG A 60 2.35 -12.14 -12.73
N TYR A 61 2.52 -11.34 -11.68
CA TYR A 61 3.83 -10.80 -11.27
C TYR A 61 4.27 -11.24 -9.88
N GLY A 62 3.44 -12.02 -9.17
CA GLY A 62 3.65 -12.33 -7.77
C GLY A 62 3.15 -11.20 -6.87
N ASP A 63 3.01 -11.50 -5.59
CA ASP A 63 2.56 -10.52 -4.60
C ASP A 63 3.63 -9.45 -4.43
N SER A 64 3.33 -8.25 -4.91
CA SER A 64 4.27 -7.15 -4.94
C SER A 64 3.57 -5.80 -5.01
N TRP A 65 4.28 -4.77 -4.56
CA TRP A 65 3.78 -3.40 -4.52
C TRP A 65 4.85 -2.44 -4.98
N VAL A 66 4.44 -1.38 -5.70
CA VAL A 66 5.36 -0.46 -6.35
C VAL A 66 5.38 0.88 -5.62
N PHE A 67 6.59 1.39 -5.39
CA PHE A 67 6.83 2.73 -4.86
C PHE A 67 7.58 3.57 -5.88
N GLN A 68 7.40 4.89 -5.81
CA GLN A 68 8.31 5.79 -6.50
C GLN A 68 9.64 5.82 -5.76
N SER A 69 10.75 5.75 -6.50
CA SER A 69 12.08 5.73 -5.89
C SER A 69 12.40 6.99 -5.10
N LYS A 70 11.75 8.11 -5.43
CA LYS A 70 11.93 9.40 -4.74
C LYS A 70 11.03 9.56 -3.52
N ASP A 71 10.16 8.60 -3.24
CA ASP A 71 9.26 8.66 -2.09
C ASP A 71 10.08 8.71 -0.79
N PRO A 72 9.85 9.69 0.09
CA PRO A 72 10.56 9.75 1.37
C PRO A 72 10.40 8.49 2.23
N ALA A 73 9.26 7.80 2.11
CA ALA A 73 9.03 6.55 2.83
C ALA A 73 10.01 5.45 2.40
N VAL A 74 10.54 5.52 1.17
CA VAL A 74 11.57 4.59 0.67
C VAL A 74 12.96 5.03 1.09
N ASN A 75 13.26 6.33 0.93
CA ASN A 75 14.62 6.86 1.09
C ASN A 75 14.98 7.17 2.54
N SER A 76 14.02 7.58 3.34
CA SER A 76 14.25 8.01 4.72
C SER A 76 13.08 7.61 5.61
N PRO A 77 12.76 6.30 5.72
CA PRO A 77 11.68 5.86 6.59
C PRO A 77 12.05 6.10 8.04
N ASN A 78 11.07 6.57 8.83
CA ASN A 78 11.29 6.67 10.27
C ASN A 78 10.69 5.45 10.99
N GLU A 79 10.95 5.34 12.29
CA GLU A 79 10.53 4.19 13.08
C GLU A 79 9.01 4.01 13.19
N TYR A 80 8.24 5.07 12.89
CA TYR A 80 6.78 5.05 12.96
C TYR A 80 6.11 4.81 11.61
N ASP A 81 6.89 4.65 10.54
CA ASP A 81 6.36 4.35 9.22
C ASP A 81 6.11 2.85 9.07
N ILE A 82 4.86 2.49 8.78
CA ILE A 82 4.43 1.10 8.57
C ILE A 82 3.95 0.94 7.13
N PHE A 83 4.47 -0.09 6.47
CA PHE A 83 3.99 -0.50 5.15
C PHE A 83 2.87 -1.52 5.31
N ILE A 84 1.78 -1.32 4.58
CA ILE A 84 0.67 -2.27 4.50
C ILE A 84 0.43 -2.59 3.03
N GLY A 85 0.79 -3.81 2.63
CA GLY A 85 0.52 -4.32 1.30
C GLY A 85 -0.79 -5.08 1.28
N THR A 86 -1.70 -4.70 0.38
CA THR A 86 -3.03 -5.29 0.28
C THR A 86 -3.25 -5.92 -1.08
N CYS A 87 -4.15 -6.89 -1.11
CA CYS A 87 -4.68 -7.45 -2.35
C CYS A 87 -6.18 -7.18 -2.42
N ILE A 88 -6.63 -6.74 -3.58
CA ILE A 88 -8.05 -6.45 -3.83
C ILE A 88 -8.58 -7.50 -4.79
N THR A 89 -9.66 -8.19 -4.39
CA THR A 89 -10.35 -9.16 -5.22
C THR A 89 -11.76 -8.68 -5.50
N TYR A 90 -12.20 -8.91 -6.75
CA TYR A 90 -13.58 -8.67 -7.16
C TYR A 90 -14.18 -10.01 -7.57
N GLU A 91 -15.39 -10.28 -7.09
CA GLU A 91 -16.17 -11.40 -7.60
C GLU A 91 -16.93 -10.96 -8.85
N GLU A 92 -16.84 -11.74 -9.90
CA GLU A 92 -17.52 -11.47 -11.16
C GLU A 92 -19.04 -11.44 -10.93
N GLY A 93 -19.70 -10.38 -11.39
CA GLY A 93 -21.12 -10.21 -11.18
C GLY A 93 -21.50 -9.63 -9.81
N CYS A 94 -20.53 -9.38 -8.94
CA CYS A 94 -20.74 -8.76 -7.63
C CYS A 94 -20.28 -7.31 -7.62
N SER A 95 -21.02 -6.46 -6.91
CA SER A 95 -20.63 -5.05 -6.71
C SER A 95 -19.68 -4.87 -5.54
N THR A 96 -19.29 -5.96 -4.85
CA THR A 96 -18.42 -5.92 -3.68
C THR A 96 -16.99 -6.29 -4.02
N ALA A 97 -16.06 -5.56 -3.43
CA ALA A 97 -14.64 -5.88 -3.48
C ALA A 97 -14.18 -6.32 -2.11
N CYS A 98 -13.25 -7.28 -2.07
CA CYS A 98 -12.62 -7.72 -0.82
C CYS A 98 -11.20 -7.20 -0.75
N VAL A 99 -10.83 -6.62 0.38
CA VAL A 99 -9.48 -6.15 0.65
C VAL A 99 -8.86 -7.05 1.70
N SER A 100 -7.70 -7.61 1.38
CA SER A 100 -6.93 -8.45 2.31
C SER A 100 -5.58 -7.82 2.58
N ILE A 101 -5.17 -7.80 3.86
CA ILE A 101 -3.82 -7.38 4.22
C ILE A 101 -2.89 -8.57 4.02
N MET A 102 -1.90 -8.41 3.13
CA MET A 102 -0.93 -9.46 2.79
C MET A 102 0.37 -9.30 3.55
N LEU A 103 0.77 -8.07 3.81
CA LEU A 103 2.01 -7.75 4.50
C LEU A 103 1.82 -6.49 5.31
N GLU A 104 2.23 -6.56 6.59
CA GLU A 104 2.24 -5.40 7.49
C GLU A 104 3.59 -5.39 8.20
N LYS A 105 4.41 -4.38 7.93
CA LYS A 105 5.78 -4.37 8.42
C LYS A 105 6.29 -2.94 8.49
N LYS A 106 7.20 -2.67 9.42
CA LYS A 106 7.87 -1.37 9.48
C LYS A 106 8.65 -1.11 8.19
N LEU A 107 8.52 0.08 7.65
CA LEU A 107 9.17 0.46 6.39
C LEU A 107 10.70 0.37 6.47
N ASP A 108 11.27 0.66 7.62
CA ASP A 108 12.72 0.57 7.82
C ASP A 108 13.25 -0.87 7.76
N SER A 109 12.35 -1.87 7.84
CA SER A 109 12.68 -3.29 7.74
C SER A 109 12.34 -3.90 6.38
N ILE A 110 11.78 -3.12 5.46
CA ILE A 110 11.37 -3.61 4.15
C ILE A 110 12.57 -3.73 3.21
N LYS A 111 12.62 -4.82 2.48
CA LYS A 111 13.61 -5.03 1.41
C LYS A 111 12.96 -4.66 0.08
N PHE A 112 13.58 -3.72 -0.62
CA PHE A 112 13.11 -3.27 -1.93
C PHE A 112 13.87 -3.99 -3.05
N GLY A 113 13.20 -4.20 -4.18
CA GLY A 113 13.78 -4.84 -5.34
C GLY A 113 13.40 -4.13 -6.64
N LYS A 114 13.92 -4.64 -7.76
CA LYS A 114 13.63 -4.08 -9.07
C LYS A 114 12.25 -4.51 -9.56
N PRO A 115 11.48 -3.60 -10.20
CA PRO A 115 10.20 -3.99 -10.81
C PRO A 115 10.39 -5.02 -11.92
N LYS A 116 9.50 -6.01 -11.98
CA LYS A 116 9.48 -6.99 -13.06
C LYS A 116 8.90 -6.44 -14.35
N LEU A 117 7.99 -5.46 -14.27
CA LEU A 117 7.43 -4.79 -15.43
C LEU A 117 8.46 -3.89 -16.08
N GLN A 118 8.72 -4.10 -17.37
CA GLN A 118 9.74 -3.34 -18.10
C GLN A 118 9.48 -1.82 -18.09
N LYS A 119 8.22 -1.41 -18.12
CA LYS A 119 7.86 0.02 -18.04
C LYS A 119 8.21 0.66 -16.70
N PHE A 120 8.41 -0.16 -15.65
CA PHE A 120 8.82 0.30 -14.33
C PHE A 120 10.29 0.04 -14.04
N SER A 121 11.03 -0.57 -14.97
CA SER A 121 12.44 -0.90 -14.80
C SER A 121 13.37 0.31 -14.97
N THR A 122 12.84 1.45 -15.43
CA THR A 122 13.56 2.72 -15.40
C THR A 122 13.69 3.19 -13.95
N ASN A 123 14.67 4.02 -13.66
CA ASN A 123 15.14 4.37 -12.31
C ASN A 123 14.12 5.04 -11.37
N ASN A 124 12.85 5.16 -11.78
CA ASN A 124 11.84 5.91 -11.04
C ASN A 124 10.99 5.05 -10.11
N LYS A 125 11.12 3.73 -10.17
CA LYS A 125 10.27 2.82 -9.39
C LYS A 125 11.10 1.76 -8.68
N THR A 126 10.60 1.35 -7.52
CA THR A 126 11.13 0.22 -6.74
C THR A 126 9.96 -0.62 -6.25
N CYS A 127 10.20 -1.86 -5.95
CA CYS A 127 9.14 -2.80 -5.57
C CYS A 127 9.40 -3.47 -4.23
N VAL A 128 8.31 -3.73 -3.53
CA VAL A 128 8.29 -4.62 -2.36
C VAL A 128 7.72 -5.96 -2.82
N TYR A 129 8.47 -7.04 -2.65
CA TYR A 129 7.99 -8.39 -2.93
C TYR A 129 7.69 -9.11 -1.62
N LEU A 130 6.49 -9.72 -1.55
CA LEU A 130 6.07 -10.42 -0.34
C LEU A 130 7.09 -11.50 0.04
N LYS A 131 7.53 -12.29 -0.92
CA LYS A 131 8.49 -13.40 -0.71
C LYS A 131 9.80 -12.97 -0.06
N ASP A 132 10.21 -11.72 -0.27
CA ASP A 132 11.49 -11.20 0.25
C ASP A 132 11.34 -10.55 1.62
N ASN A 133 10.09 -10.40 2.10
CA ASN A 133 9.77 -9.64 3.31
C ASN A 133 8.98 -10.42 4.36
N ILE A 134 8.81 -11.70 4.16
CA ILE A 134 8.14 -12.58 5.14
C ILE A 134 9.16 -13.36 5.96
#